data_74741b1a52da8f6421d589a7bf7eabae
#
_entry.id   74741b1a52da8f6421d589a7bf7eabae
#
_cell.length_a   1.000
_cell.length_b   1.000
_cell.length_c   1.000
_cell.angle_alpha   90.00
_cell.angle_beta   90.00
_cell.angle_gamma   90.00
#
_symmetry.space_group_name_H-M   'P 1'
#
loop_
_entity.id
_entity.type
_entity.pdbx_description
1 polymer ?
#
loop_
_entity_poly.entity_id
_entity_poly.type
_entity_poly.pdbx_seq_one_letter_code
_entity_poly.pdbx_strand_id
1 'polypeptide(L)'
;CFALATLVRIYPGVALAGPGLQVAGRWLRERRIRLGREVRRFAGGGLIAAALLLAAAAASTGAGSWSDFSENSRALLDAPVRNHTGLRSFLAWHPQRTTRDLLDRSLDDPFQPWKQARRATFAERRPLFVALAAGFVALLALAVQRQPLWVAAILGVGLIPVTTELTGYYSAILVVFALLWSRAPAVGVALVGLSAAGWGLVEVFHFFDSISSWIGLAAAIFAVFATLATWWAGPVSDPTPSTVATPGEVEPPGSDG
;
A
#
# COMPACT_ATOMS: atom_id res chain seq x y z
N CYS A 1 13.79 -11.46 2.34
CA CYS A 1 13.68 -10.20 1.54
C CYS A 1 12.61 -9.25 2.09
N PHE A 2 11.37 -9.72 2.38
CA PHE A 2 10.28 -8.84 2.82
C PHE A 2 10.56 -8.16 4.19
N ALA A 3 11.02 -8.94 5.20
CA ALA A 3 11.38 -8.41 6.51
C ALA A 3 12.48 -7.35 6.42
N LEU A 4 13.52 -7.59 5.62
CA LEU A 4 14.59 -6.61 5.38
C LEU A 4 14.02 -5.31 4.75
N ALA A 5 13.20 -5.44 3.71
CA ALA A 5 12.57 -4.28 3.06
C ALA A 5 11.72 -3.46 4.04
N THR A 6 11.00 -4.14 4.96
CA THR A 6 10.18 -3.49 6.00
C THR A 6 11.01 -2.77 7.05
N LEU A 7 12.17 -3.34 7.43
CA LEU A 7 13.06 -2.72 8.42
C LEU A 7 13.85 -1.53 7.83
N VAL A 8 14.23 -1.62 6.55
CA VAL A 8 14.87 -0.49 5.84
C VAL A 8 13.88 0.64 5.58
N ARG A 9 12.61 0.28 5.31
CA ARG A 9 11.52 1.22 5.05
C ARG A 9 10.22 0.64 5.60
N ILE A 10 9.56 1.34 6.50
CA ILE A 10 8.33 0.88 7.16
C ILE A 10 7.19 0.52 6.17
N TYR A 11 7.16 1.21 5.03
CA TYR A 11 6.06 1.12 4.05
C TYR A 11 5.81 -0.26 3.44
N PRO A 12 6.82 -1.07 3.07
CA PRO A 12 6.56 -2.44 2.63
C PRO A 12 5.81 -3.27 3.67
N GLY A 13 6.01 -2.99 4.97
CA GLY A 13 5.29 -3.64 6.07
C GLY A 13 3.77 -3.41 6.02
N VAL A 14 3.31 -2.29 5.46
CA VAL A 14 1.89 -1.99 5.31
C VAL A 14 1.18 -3.02 4.42
N ALA A 15 1.89 -3.65 3.47
CA ALA A 15 1.33 -4.75 2.66
C ALA A 15 0.84 -5.93 3.53
N LEU A 16 1.42 -6.13 4.73
CA LEU A 16 0.97 -7.16 5.67
C LEU A 16 -0.41 -6.88 6.26
N ALA A 17 -0.91 -5.64 6.17
CA ALA A 17 -2.24 -5.30 6.65
C ALA A 17 -3.33 -6.09 5.92
N GLY A 18 -3.20 -6.34 4.60
CA GLY A 18 -4.14 -7.16 3.85
C GLY A 18 -4.29 -8.58 4.41
N PRO A 19 -3.21 -9.37 4.48
CA PRO A 19 -3.19 -10.66 5.17
C PRO A 19 -3.66 -10.59 6.63
N GLY A 20 -3.26 -9.55 7.36
CA GLY A 20 -3.70 -9.31 8.73
C GLY A 20 -5.22 -9.15 8.85
N LEU A 21 -5.84 -8.35 7.99
CA LEU A 21 -7.29 -8.17 7.93
C LEU A 21 -8.01 -9.47 7.54
N GLN A 22 -7.39 -10.29 6.69
CA GLN A 22 -7.93 -11.60 6.32
C GLN A 22 -7.97 -12.55 7.53
N VAL A 23 -6.89 -12.60 8.29
CA VAL A 23 -6.81 -13.41 9.52
C VAL A 23 -7.79 -12.91 10.58
N ALA A 24 -7.84 -11.58 10.79
CA ALA A 24 -8.77 -10.96 11.73
C ALA A 24 -10.23 -11.24 11.36
N GLY A 25 -10.59 -11.13 10.09
CA GLY A 25 -11.94 -11.41 9.61
C GLY A 25 -12.35 -12.88 9.80
N ARG A 26 -11.43 -13.82 9.59
CA ARG A 26 -11.67 -15.25 9.89
C ARG A 26 -11.85 -15.47 11.39
N TRP A 27 -11.01 -14.90 12.22
CA TRP A 27 -11.11 -14.99 13.66
C TRP A 27 -12.44 -14.46 14.21
N LEU A 28 -12.89 -13.31 13.71
CA LEU A 28 -14.18 -12.73 14.11
C LEU A 28 -15.37 -13.66 13.77
N ARG A 29 -15.31 -14.38 12.64
CA ARG A 29 -16.38 -15.30 12.20
C ARG A 29 -16.35 -16.63 12.92
N GLU A 30 -15.15 -17.21 13.08
CA GLU A 30 -14.99 -18.56 13.59
C GLU A 30 -14.76 -18.60 15.11
N ARG A 31 -14.53 -17.44 15.74
CA ARG A 31 -14.14 -17.30 17.15
C ARG A 31 -12.90 -18.12 17.52
N ARG A 32 -12.14 -18.60 16.52
CA ARG A 32 -10.91 -19.40 16.69
C ARG A 32 -9.85 -18.91 15.71
N ILE A 33 -8.62 -18.76 16.22
CA ILE A 33 -7.47 -18.44 15.38
C ILE A 33 -6.97 -19.72 14.74
N ARG A 34 -7.45 -20.06 13.55
CA ARG A 34 -6.91 -21.14 12.72
C ARG A 34 -6.01 -20.55 11.66
N LEU A 35 -4.73 -20.42 11.97
CA LEU A 35 -3.75 -20.02 10.97
C LEU A 35 -3.46 -21.20 10.04
N GLY A 36 -3.76 -21.07 8.77
CA GLY A 36 -3.37 -22.04 7.74
C GLY A 36 -1.85 -22.27 7.73
N ARG A 37 -1.41 -23.39 7.20
CA ARG A 37 0.02 -23.78 7.18
C ARG A 37 0.89 -22.71 6.50
N GLU A 38 0.40 -22.09 5.42
CA GLU A 38 1.08 -21.03 4.69
C GLU A 38 1.24 -19.77 5.54
N VAL A 39 0.17 -19.30 6.20
CA VAL A 39 0.19 -18.13 7.07
C VAL A 39 1.16 -18.34 8.23
N ARG A 40 1.17 -19.53 8.85
CA ARG A 40 2.11 -19.86 9.94
C ARG A 40 3.56 -19.84 9.47
N ARG A 41 3.85 -20.42 8.29
CA ARG A 41 5.21 -20.42 7.72
C ARG A 41 5.65 -19.02 7.36
N PHE A 42 4.77 -18.22 6.73
CA PHE A 42 5.06 -16.85 6.36
C PHE A 42 5.29 -15.97 7.61
N ALA A 43 4.39 -16.04 8.59
CA ALA A 43 4.51 -15.27 9.82
C ALA A 43 5.73 -15.72 10.65
N GLY A 44 5.93 -17.02 10.83
CA GLY A 44 7.08 -17.55 11.57
C GLY A 44 8.42 -17.17 10.91
N GLY A 45 8.54 -17.37 9.60
CA GLY A 45 9.74 -16.98 8.86
C GLY A 45 9.97 -15.46 8.89
N GLY A 46 8.91 -14.68 8.78
CA GLY A 46 8.98 -13.21 8.87
C GLY A 46 9.43 -12.75 10.27
N LEU A 47 8.89 -13.32 11.33
CA LEU A 47 9.28 -13.00 12.71
C LEU A 47 10.73 -13.37 13.00
N ILE A 48 11.17 -14.57 12.59
CA ILE A 48 12.56 -15.00 12.77
C ILE A 48 13.51 -14.05 12.01
N ALA A 49 13.20 -13.76 10.74
CA ALA A 49 14.02 -12.84 9.94
C ALA A 49 14.06 -11.43 10.55
N ALA A 50 12.92 -10.91 11.03
CA ALA A 50 12.86 -9.62 11.70
C ALA A 50 13.69 -9.61 12.98
N ALA A 51 13.58 -10.64 13.83
CA ALA A 51 14.35 -10.76 15.07
C ALA A 51 15.86 -10.79 14.80
N LEU A 52 16.30 -11.58 13.81
CA LEU A 52 17.73 -11.66 13.44
C LEU A 52 18.24 -10.33 12.90
N LEU A 53 17.48 -9.64 12.05
CA LEU A 53 17.88 -8.34 11.51
C LEU A 53 17.90 -7.26 12.59
N LEU A 54 16.94 -7.25 13.51
CA LEU A 54 16.91 -6.33 14.65
C LEU A 54 18.09 -6.57 15.59
N ALA A 55 18.40 -7.84 15.87
CA ALA A 55 19.55 -8.20 16.70
C ALA A 55 20.88 -7.79 16.02
N ALA A 56 21.02 -8.04 14.72
CA ALA A 56 22.20 -7.62 13.96
C ALA A 56 22.33 -6.09 13.93
N ALA A 57 21.25 -5.36 13.72
CA ALA A 57 21.25 -3.90 13.77
C ALA A 57 21.64 -3.39 15.16
N ALA A 58 21.03 -3.92 16.24
CA ALA A 58 21.36 -3.53 17.60
C ALA A 58 22.82 -3.83 17.97
N ALA A 59 23.37 -4.94 17.48
CA ALA A 59 24.78 -5.29 17.68
C ALA A 59 25.74 -4.37 16.92
N SER A 60 25.35 -3.85 15.75
CA SER A 60 26.19 -2.98 14.92
C SER A 60 26.10 -1.49 15.27
N THR A 61 24.93 -1.01 15.65
CA THR A 61 24.67 0.43 15.88
C THR A 61 24.36 0.80 17.32
N GLY A 62 24.21 -0.21 18.19
CA GLY A 62 23.82 -0.02 19.58
C GLY A 62 22.30 0.06 19.78
N ALA A 63 21.82 -0.31 20.97
CA ALA A 63 20.40 -0.33 21.29
C ALA A 63 19.74 1.08 21.29
N GLY A 64 20.52 2.14 21.58
CA GLY A 64 20.04 3.53 21.59
C GLY A 64 19.62 4.04 20.22
N SER A 65 20.16 3.49 19.13
CA SER A 65 19.82 3.92 17.76
C SER A 65 18.33 3.73 17.40
N TRP A 66 17.62 2.86 18.12
CA TRP A 66 16.18 2.66 17.92
C TRP A 66 15.33 3.81 18.47
N SER A 67 15.73 4.41 19.60
CA SER A 67 15.07 5.62 20.11
C SER A 67 15.26 6.77 19.12
N ASP A 68 16.50 6.99 18.68
CA ASP A 68 16.84 8.04 17.71
C ASP A 68 16.10 7.85 16.38
N PHE A 69 16.03 6.61 15.89
CA PHE A 69 15.27 6.28 14.69
C PHE A 69 13.77 6.57 14.87
N SER A 70 13.19 6.23 16.04
CA SER A 70 11.77 6.46 16.30
C SER A 70 11.42 7.95 16.42
N GLU A 71 12.30 8.74 17.06
CA GLU A 71 12.14 10.19 17.18
C GLU A 71 12.27 10.87 15.83
N ASN A 72 13.31 10.55 15.06
CA ASN A 72 13.51 11.08 13.72
C ASN A 72 12.35 10.70 12.78
N SER A 73 11.85 9.46 12.87
CA SER A 73 10.72 9.02 12.06
C SER A 73 9.43 9.78 12.40
N ARG A 74 9.16 10.04 13.68
CA ARG A 74 8.02 10.85 14.10
C ARG A 74 8.16 12.29 13.62
N ALA A 75 9.32 12.90 13.78
CA ALA A 75 9.58 14.26 13.30
C ALA A 75 9.38 14.39 11.80
N LEU A 76 9.83 13.41 11.02
CA LEU A 76 9.62 13.37 9.56
C LEU A 76 8.15 13.19 9.18
N LEU A 77 7.40 12.34 9.89
CA LEU A 77 5.97 12.12 9.63
C LEU A 77 5.11 13.34 9.95
N ASP A 78 5.54 14.16 10.92
CA ASP A 78 4.83 15.38 11.32
C ASP A 78 5.24 16.64 10.54
N ALA A 79 6.32 16.56 9.75
CA ALA A 79 6.81 17.66 8.96
C ALA A 79 6.17 17.66 7.55
N PRO A 80 5.28 18.63 7.22
CA PRO A 80 4.78 18.75 5.86
C PRO A 80 5.92 19.00 4.88
N VAL A 81 5.99 18.21 3.80
CA VAL A 81 6.96 18.36 2.72
C VAL A 81 6.22 18.60 1.41
N ARG A 82 6.76 19.45 0.53
CA ARG A 82 6.07 19.89 -0.71
C ARG A 82 5.75 18.76 -1.69
N ASN A 83 6.55 17.71 -1.69
CA ASN A 83 6.41 16.56 -2.58
C ASN A 83 5.75 15.34 -1.91
N HIS A 84 5.05 15.55 -0.79
CA HIS A 84 4.25 14.49 -0.18
C HIS A 84 3.00 14.21 -1.01
N THR A 85 2.76 12.95 -1.28
CA THR A 85 1.58 12.40 -1.97
C THR A 85 0.73 11.57 -1.01
N GLY A 86 -0.55 11.41 -1.32
CA GLY A 86 -1.50 10.64 -0.53
C GLY A 86 -2.79 11.42 -0.27
N LEU A 87 -3.82 10.74 0.20
CA LEU A 87 -5.12 11.34 0.49
C LEU A 87 -5.01 12.48 1.53
N ARG A 88 -4.17 12.31 2.55
CA ARG A 88 -3.90 13.33 3.55
C ARG A 88 -3.30 14.57 2.92
N SER A 89 -2.35 14.42 1.99
CA SER A 89 -1.76 15.51 1.24
C SER A 89 -2.79 16.32 0.47
N PHE A 90 -3.73 15.65 -0.21
CA PHE A 90 -4.82 16.29 -0.93
C PHE A 90 -5.77 17.03 0.02
N LEU A 91 -6.17 16.41 1.12
CA LEU A 91 -7.05 17.05 2.09
C LEU A 91 -6.40 18.22 2.84
N ALA A 92 -5.08 18.25 2.92
CA ALA A 92 -4.35 19.37 3.49
C ALA A 92 -4.08 20.49 2.46
N TRP A 93 -4.34 20.27 1.18
CA TRP A 93 -4.10 21.23 0.11
C TRP A 93 -5.22 22.29 0.02
N HIS A 94 -4.83 23.52 -0.33
CA HIS A 94 -5.74 24.63 -0.58
C HIS A 94 -5.25 25.46 -1.76
N PRO A 95 -6.09 25.77 -2.76
CA PRO A 95 -5.66 26.42 -4.00
C PRO A 95 -5.07 27.83 -3.81
N GLN A 96 -5.47 28.54 -2.75
CA GLN A 96 -5.02 29.90 -2.44
C GLN A 96 -3.95 29.96 -1.34
N ARG A 97 -3.41 28.80 -0.93
CA ARG A 97 -2.40 28.69 0.14
C ARG A 97 -1.28 27.74 -0.29
N THR A 98 -0.78 27.96 -1.50
CA THR A 98 0.31 27.17 -2.07
C THR A 98 1.66 27.61 -1.50
N THR A 99 2.70 26.84 -1.75
CA THR A 99 4.07 27.25 -1.39
C THR A 99 4.49 28.56 -2.01
N ARG A 100 3.96 28.92 -3.19
CA ARG A 100 4.21 30.20 -3.84
C ARG A 100 3.60 31.36 -3.07
N ASP A 101 2.36 31.19 -2.60
CA ASP A 101 1.58 32.26 -1.99
C ASP A 101 2.07 32.60 -0.57
N LEU A 102 2.63 31.58 0.12
CA LEU A 102 2.98 31.66 1.54
C LEU A 102 4.49 31.58 1.80
N LEU A 103 5.35 31.64 0.75
CA LEU A 103 6.80 31.64 0.93
C LEU A 103 7.25 32.97 1.57
N ASP A 104 7.87 32.89 2.74
CA ASP A 104 8.47 34.07 3.39
C ASP A 104 9.99 33.85 3.55
N ARG A 105 10.76 34.53 2.70
CA ARG A 105 12.23 34.42 2.68
C ARG A 105 12.92 35.13 3.82
N SER A 106 12.19 35.89 4.65
CA SER A 106 12.73 36.55 5.83
C SER A 106 12.86 35.63 7.03
N LEU A 107 12.22 34.47 7.00
CA LEU A 107 12.24 33.48 8.07
C LEU A 107 13.37 32.47 7.91
N ASP A 108 13.88 31.92 9.02
CA ASP A 108 14.85 30.81 9.02
C ASP A 108 14.34 29.59 8.26
N ASP A 109 13.04 29.30 8.38
CA ASP A 109 12.34 28.32 7.53
C ASP A 109 11.34 29.07 6.62
N PRO A 110 11.71 29.37 5.38
CA PRO A 110 10.86 30.10 4.44
C PRO A 110 9.49 29.46 4.17
N PHE A 111 9.33 28.16 4.45
CA PHE A 111 8.09 27.41 4.26
C PHE A 111 7.22 27.34 5.52
N GLN A 112 7.65 27.92 6.62
CA GLN A 112 6.93 27.85 7.90
C GLN A 112 5.45 28.33 7.80
N PRO A 113 5.12 29.46 7.15
CA PRO A 113 3.72 29.88 6.99
C PRO A 113 2.89 28.87 6.20
N TRP A 114 3.45 28.30 5.13
CA TRP A 114 2.80 27.26 4.34
C TRP A 114 2.58 25.97 5.17
N LYS A 115 3.58 25.54 5.95
CA LYS A 115 3.45 24.37 6.83
C LYS A 115 2.33 24.54 7.85
N GLN A 116 2.21 25.74 8.43
CA GLN A 116 1.15 26.08 9.40
C GLN A 116 -0.22 26.08 8.73
N ALA A 117 -0.37 26.74 7.58
CA ALA A 117 -1.62 26.77 6.82
C ALA A 117 -2.08 25.35 6.42
N ARG A 118 -1.13 24.50 6.00
CA ARG A 118 -1.41 23.09 5.64
C ARG A 118 -1.90 22.28 6.83
N ARG A 119 -1.26 22.44 8.00
CA ARG A 119 -1.68 21.78 9.24
C ARG A 119 -3.07 22.24 9.67
N ALA A 120 -3.37 23.54 9.59
CA ALA A 120 -4.68 24.08 9.93
C ALA A 120 -5.77 23.53 8.99
N THR A 121 -5.54 23.56 7.69
CA THR A 121 -6.48 23.00 6.70
C THR A 121 -6.73 21.51 6.92
N PHE A 122 -5.68 20.74 7.25
CA PHE A 122 -5.85 19.33 7.55
C PHE A 122 -6.61 19.10 8.87
N ALA A 123 -6.37 19.92 9.90
CA ALA A 123 -7.08 19.79 11.17
C ALA A 123 -8.60 19.96 10.99
N GLU A 124 -9.03 20.90 10.16
CA GLU A 124 -10.44 21.10 9.81
C GLU A 124 -11.04 19.90 9.06
N ARG A 125 -10.25 19.25 8.19
CA ARG A 125 -10.69 18.12 7.35
C ARG A 125 -10.35 16.75 7.91
N ARG A 126 -9.76 16.69 9.11
CA ARG A 126 -9.37 15.44 9.76
C ARG A 126 -10.53 14.45 9.94
N PRO A 127 -11.76 14.86 10.32
CA PRO A 127 -12.89 13.93 10.41
C PRO A 127 -13.19 13.25 9.08
N LEU A 128 -13.15 14.02 7.97
CA LEU A 128 -13.34 13.46 6.63
C LEU A 128 -12.23 12.47 6.26
N PHE A 129 -10.97 12.81 6.57
CA PHE A 129 -9.85 11.89 6.36
C PHE A 129 -10.05 10.58 7.10
N VAL A 130 -10.43 10.64 8.38
CA VAL A 130 -10.67 9.44 9.21
C VAL A 130 -11.80 8.60 8.64
N ALA A 131 -12.91 9.23 8.22
CA ALA A 131 -14.04 8.54 7.63
C ALA A 131 -13.66 7.82 6.31
N LEU A 132 -12.93 8.49 5.41
CA LEU A 132 -12.46 7.91 4.14
C LEU A 132 -11.46 6.77 4.37
N ALA A 133 -10.51 6.96 5.27
CA ALA A 133 -9.53 5.93 5.62
C ALA A 133 -10.20 4.70 6.26
N ALA A 134 -11.12 4.91 7.21
CA ALA A 134 -11.88 3.83 7.82
C ALA A 134 -12.77 3.10 6.80
N GLY A 135 -13.43 3.83 5.90
CA GLY A 135 -14.21 3.27 4.80
C GLY A 135 -13.35 2.40 3.87
N PHE A 136 -12.14 2.86 3.53
CA PHE A 136 -11.22 2.06 2.73
C PHE A 136 -10.72 0.80 3.47
N VAL A 137 -10.39 0.91 4.77
CA VAL A 137 -10.00 -0.25 5.59
C VAL A 137 -11.14 -1.27 5.65
N ALA A 138 -12.39 -0.83 5.80
CA ALA A 138 -13.56 -1.71 5.79
C ALA A 138 -13.74 -2.39 4.42
N LEU A 139 -13.63 -1.63 3.32
CA LEU A 139 -13.68 -2.17 1.96
C LEU A 139 -12.57 -3.22 1.75
N LEU A 140 -11.34 -2.90 2.13
CA LEU A 140 -10.21 -3.79 2.03
C LEU A 140 -10.44 -5.07 2.85
N ALA A 141 -10.92 -4.92 4.09
CA ALA A 141 -11.22 -6.05 4.97
C ALA A 141 -12.26 -7.00 4.36
N LEU A 142 -13.26 -6.48 3.65
CA LEU A 142 -14.24 -7.30 2.93
C LEU A 142 -13.63 -7.95 1.70
N ALA A 143 -12.89 -7.19 0.90
CA ALA A 143 -12.33 -7.65 -0.37
C ALA A 143 -11.33 -8.79 -0.20
N VAL A 144 -10.48 -8.75 0.83
CA VAL A 144 -9.41 -9.74 1.03
C VAL A 144 -9.90 -11.09 1.56
N GLN A 145 -11.14 -11.20 2.09
CA GLN A 145 -11.59 -12.41 2.79
C GLN A 145 -11.54 -13.69 1.96
N ARG A 146 -11.78 -13.56 0.66
CA ARG A 146 -11.85 -14.71 -0.28
C ARG A 146 -10.67 -14.75 -1.24
N GLN A 147 -9.66 -13.89 -1.01
CA GLN A 147 -8.50 -13.79 -1.89
C GLN A 147 -7.33 -14.65 -1.38
N PRO A 148 -6.44 -15.14 -2.25
CA PRO A 148 -5.19 -15.75 -1.82
C PRO A 148 -4.31 -14.71 -1.11
N LEU A 149 -3.38 -15.20 -0.30
CA LEU A 149 -2.56 -14.38 0.60
C LEU A 149 -1.76 -13.30 -0.14
N TRP A 150 -1.23 -13.64 -1.32
CA TRP A 150 -0.44 -12.72 -2.13
C TRP A 150 -1.30 -11.56 -2.69
N VAL A 151 -2.55 -11.84 -3.09
CA VAL A 151 -3.49 -10.79 -3.53
C VAL A 151 -3.85 -9.89 -2.36
N ALA A 152 -4.13 -10.46 -1.19
CA ALA A 152 -4.39 -9.68 0.01
C ALA A 152 -3.20 -8.77 0.38
N ALA A 153 -1.96 -9.25 0.22
CA ALA A 153 -0.76 -8.44 0.43
C ALA A 153 -0.66 -7.28 -0.57
N ILE A 154 -0.91 -7.52 -1.87
CA ILE A 154 -0.91 -6.47 -2.89
C ILE A 154 -1.97 -5.41 -2.56
N LEU A 155 -3.21 -5.83 -2.26
CA LEU A 155 -4.29 -4.91 -1.91
C LEU A 155 -3.96 -4.11 -0.64
N GLY A 156 -3.25 -4.71 0.31
CA GLY A 156 -2.75 -4.03 1.51
C GLY A 156 -1.86 -2.82 1.20
N VAL A 157 -1.11 -2.83 0.09
CA VAL A 157 -0.30 -1.69 -0.36
C VAL A 157 -1.18 -0.46 -0.63
N GLY A 158 -2.44 -0.65 -1.01
CA GLY A 158 -3.40 0.44 -1.21
C GLY A 158 -3.66 1.30 0.04
N LEU A 159 -3.35 0.79 1.23
CA LEU A 159 -3.40 1.61 2.46
C LEU A 159 -2.40 2.76 2.42
N ILE A 160 -1.27 2.60 1.75
CA ILE A 160 -0.22 3.62 1.70
C ILE A 160 -0.76 4.97 1.18
N PRO A 161 -1.29 5.07 -0.04
CA PRO A 161 -1.79 6.35 -0.54
C PRO A 161 -3.04 6.85 0.20
N VAL A 162 -3.78 5.98 0.89
CA VAL A 162 -5.00 6.36 1.62
C VAL A 162 -4.71 6.83 3.04
N THR A 163 -3.78 6.19 3.77
CA THR A 163 -3.59 6.45 5.20
C THR A 163 -2.30 7.19 5.54
N THR A 164 -1.35 7.29 4.60
CA THR A 164 -0.06 7.91 4.85
C THR A 164 0.22 9.09 3.93
N GLU A 165 1.22 9.89 4.27
CA GLU A 165 1.85 10.86 3.38
C GLU A 165 3.24 10.35 3.03
N LEU A 166 3.51 10.19 1.74
CA LEU A 166 4.79 9.74 1.23
C LEU A 166 5.36 10.72 0.23
N THR A 167 6.67 10.83 0.22
CA THR A 167 7.38 11.53 -0.85
C THR A 167 7.08 10.85 -2.20
N GLY A 168 6.84 11.64 -3.24
CA GLY A 168 6.30 11.18 -4.54
C GLY A 168 7.02 9.98 -5.16
N TYR A 169 8.34 9.85 -4.98
CA TYR A 169 9.09 8.70 -5.51
C TYR A 169 8.70 7.34 -4.87
N TYR A 170 8.10 7.34 -3.69
CA TYR A 170 7.58 6.11 -3.09
C TYR A 170 6.31 5.60 -3.78
N SER A 171 5.67 6.43 -4.61
CA SER A 171 4.52 5.98 -5.42
C SER A 171 4.89 4.84 -6.37
N ALA A 172 6.19 4.63 -6.66
CA ALA A 172 6.68 3.48 -7.42
C ALA A 172 6.26 2.12 -6.80
N ILE A 173 5.97 2.07 -5.48
CA ILE A 173 5.47 0.84 -4.85
C ILE A 173 4.13 0.37 -5.45
N LEU A 174 3.35 1.29 -6.02
CA LEU A 174 2.07 0.95 -6.67
C LEU A 174 2.25 0.06 -7.91
N VAL A 175 3.47 -0.04 -8.47
CA VAL A 175 3.75 -0.97 -9.58
C VAL A 175 3.44 -2.42 -9.21
N VAL A 176 3.44 -2.76 -7.92
CA VAL A 176 3.09 -4.12 -7.46
C VAL A 176 1.67 -4.53 -7.87
N PHE A 177 0.76 -3.57 -8.07
CA PHE A 177 -0.59 -3.83 -8.58
C PHE A 177 -0.61 -4.38 -10.00
N ALA A 178 0.48 -4.24 -10.78
CA ALA A 178 0.62 -4.89 -12.08
C ALA A 178 0.53 -6.42 -11.99
N LEU A 179 0.89 -7.00 -10.84
CA LEU A 179 0.76 -8.45 -10.60
C LEU A 179 -0.70 -8.92 -10.59
N LEU A 180 -1.66 -8.00 -10.45
CA LEU A 180 -3.09 -8.32 -10.53
C LEU A 180 -3.60 -8.37 -11.98
N TRP A 181 -2.77 -8.08 -12.99
CA TRP A 181 -3.17 -8.04 -14.40
C TRP A 181 -3.92 -9.31 -14.86
N SER A 182 -3.39 -10.48 -14.51
CA SER A 182 -3.99 -11.76 -14.92
C SER A 182 -5.38 -12.02 -14.30
N ARG A 183 -5.72 -11.30 -13.22
CA ARG A 183 -6.99 -11.46 -12.50
C ARG A 183 -7.99 -10.35 -12.78
N ALA A 184 -7.49 -9.14 -12.85
CA ALA A 184 -8.27 -7.93 -13.05
C ALA A 184 -7.51 -7.03 -14.03
N PRO A 185 -7.59 -7.27 -15.35
CA PRO A 185 -6.87 -6.49 -16.35
C PRO A 185 -7.13 -4.99 -16.25
N ALA A 186 -8.35 -4.63 -15.81
CA ALA A 186 -8.72 -3.23 -15.57
C ALA A 186 -7.80 -2.53 -14.56
N VAL A 187 -7.22 -3.26 -13.59
CA VAL A 187 -6.26 -2.70 -12.63
C VAL A 187 -4.96 -2.29 -13.34
N GLY A 188 -4.48 -3.12 -14.27
CA GLY A 188 -3.29 -2.79 -15.05
C GLY A 188 -3.52 -1.58 -15.97
N VAL A 189 -4.69 -1.51 -16.64
CA VAL A 189 -5.07 -0.35 -17.46
C VAL A 189 -5.15 0.90 -16.59
N ALA A 190 -5.78 0.82 -15.41
CA ALA A 190 -5.87 1.94 -14.49
C ALA A 190 -4.50 2.39 -13.95
N LEU A 191 -3.54 1.45 -13.77
CA LEU A 191 -2.18 1.78 -13.36
C LEU A 191 -1.45 2.58 -14.43
N VAL A 192 -1.61 2.21 -15.71
CA VAL A 192 -1.09 2.99 -16.84
C VAL A 192 -1.78 4.36 -16.90
N GLY A 193 -3.10 4.39 -16.71
CA GLY A 193 -3.88 5.63 -16.62
C GLY A 193 -3.41 6.55 -15.48
N LEU A 194 -3.07 5.99 -14.32
CA LEU A 194 -2.51 6.75 -13.19
C LEU A 194 -1.17 7.38 -13.58
N SER A 195 -0.31 6.67 -14.30
CA SER A 195 0.96 7.20 -14.79
C SER A 195 0.74 8.34 -15.79
N ALA A 196 -0.18 8.16 -16.74
CA ALA A 196 -0.55 9.20 -17.71
C ALA A 196 -1.16 10.43 -17.03
N ALA A 197 -2.04 10.22 -16.03
CA ALA A 197 -2.61 11.31 -15.24
C ALA A 197 -1.52 12.07 -14.48
N GLY A 198 -0.50 11.39 -13.96
CA GLY A 198 0.66 12.02 -13.32
C GLY A 198 1.38 13.00 -14.26
N TRP A 199 1.61 12.62 -15.50
CA TRP A 199 2.18 13.49 -16.54
C TRP A 199 1.26 14.66 -16.85
N GLY A 200 -0.04 14.42 -17.07
CA GLY A 200 -1.00 15.50 -17.32
C GLY A 200 -1.09 16.51 -16.19
N LEU A 201 -0.99 16.06 -14.93
CA LEU A 201 -0.99 16.97 -13.77
C LEU A 201 0.24 17.88 -13.73
N VAL A 202 1.41 17.41 -14.21
CA VAL A 202 2.61 18.23 -14.31
C VAL A 202 2.43 19.36 -15.34
N GLU A 203 1.71 19.11 -16.44
CA GLU A 203 1.41 20.13 -17.45
C GLU A 203 0.38 21.17 -16.97
N VAL A 204 -0.59 20.73 -16.16
CA VAL A 204 -1.66 21.62 -15.65
C VAL A 204 -1.22 22.44 -14.44
N PHE A 205 -0.51 21.81 -13.52
CA PHE A 205 -0.07 22.44 -12.28
C PHE A 205 1.43 22.73 -12.33
N HIS A 206 1.81 23.99 -12.12
CA HIS A 206 3.21 24.43 -12.16
C HIS A 206 3.90 24.34 -10.78
N PHE A 207 3.21 23.89 -9.73
CA PHE A 207 3.72 23.86 -8.35
C PHE A 207 3.73 22.46 -7.78
N PHE A 208 4.87 22.09 -7.21
CA PHE A 208 5.09 20.75 -6.66
C PHE A 208 4.07 20.33 -5.60
N ASP A 209 3.64 21.23 -4.73
CA ASP A 209 2.65 20.93 -3.71
C ASP A 209 1.26 20.65 -4.27
N SER A 210 0.87 21.37 -5.34
CA SER A 210 -0.38 21.09 -6.06
C SER A 210 -0.29 19.76 -6.81
N ILE A 211 0.76 19.58 -7.63
CA ILE A 211 0.99 18.32 -8.38
C ILE A 211 0.96 17.13 -7.43
N SER A 212 1.75 17.17 -6.35
CA SER A 212 1.86 16.07 -5.39
C SER A 212 0.53 15.76 -4.69
N SER A 213 -0.25 16.79 -4.36
CA SER A 213 -1.56 16.63 -3.73
C SER A 213 -2.56 15.93 -4.65
N TRP A 214 -2.64 16.34 -5.92
CA TRP A 214 -3.52 15.72 -6.91
C TRP A 214 -3.09 14.32 -7.33
N ILE A 215 -1.79 14.05 -7.44
CA ILE A 215 -1.25 12.69 -7.62
C ILE A 215 -1.65 11.82 -6.43
N GLY A 216 -1.60 12.37 -5.22
CA GLY A 216 -2.01 11.66 -4.00
C GLY A 216 -3.49 11.27 -4.01
N LEU A 217 -4.38 12.16 -4.49
CA LEU A 217 -5.79 11.82 -4.68
C LEU A 217 -5.97 10.75 -5.75
N ALA A 218 -5.31 10.89 -6.90
CA ALA A 218 -5.39 9.91 -7.98
C ALA A 218 -4.91 8.52 -7.53
N ALA A 219 -3.83 8.45 -6.75
CA ALA A 219 -3.33 7.21 -6.17
C ALA A 219 -4.32 6.59 -5.15
N ALA A 220 -4.98 7.41 -4.33
CA ALA A 220 -6.01 6.93 -3.41
C ALA A 220 -7.24 6.38 -4.15
N ILE A 221 -7.71 7.09 -5.20
CA ILE A 221 -8.80 6.62 -6.07
C ILE A 221 -8.41 5.30 -6.76
N PHE A 222 -7.18 5.22 -7.28
CA PHE A 222 -6.66 3.99 -7.87
C PHE A 222 -6.68 2.82 -6.88
N ALA A 223 -6.27 3.03 -5.62
CA ALA A 223 -6.30 1.98 -4.60
C ALA A 223 -7.71 1.47 -4.32
N VAL A 224 -8.70 2.37 -4.25
CA VAL A 224 -10.13 2.00 -4.11
C VAL A 224 -10.59 1.21 -5.33
N PHE A 225 -10.31 1.71 -6.54
CA PHE A 225 -10.68 1.05 -7.79
C PHE A 225 -10.06 -0.35 -7.89
N ALA A 226 -8.76 -0.50 -7.64
CA ALA A 226 -8.07 -1.77 -7.69
C ALA A 226 -8.65 -2.79 -6.69
N THR A 227 -9.02 -2.32 -5.50
CA THR A 227 -9.67 -3.16 -4.48
C THR A 227 -11.05 -3.63 -4.95
N LEU A 228 -11.89 -2.74 -5.49
CA LEU A 228 -13.21 -3.07 -6.03
C LEU A 228 -13.12 -3.99 -7.24
N ALA A 229 -12.25 -3.69 -8.20
CA ALA A 229 -12.07 -4.51 -9.40
C ALA A 229 -11.62 -5.93 -9.06
N THR A 230 -10.71 -6.08 -8.09
CA THR A 230 -10.25 -7.38 -7.62
C THR A 230 -11.36 -8.13 -6.85
N TRP A 231 -12.17 -7.41 -6.08
CA TRP A 231 -13.32 -8.01 -5.38
C TRP A 231 -14.36 -8.54 -6.36
N TRP A 232 -14.69 -7.80 -7.40
CA TRP A 232 -15.65 -8.23 -8.45
C TRP A 232 -15.13 -9.36 -9.33
N ALA A 233 -13.81 -9.45 -9.53
CA ALA A 233 -13.21 -10.57 -10.24
C ALA A 233 -13.40 -11.93 -9.51
N GLY A 234 -13.84 -11.90 -8.26
CA GLY A 234 -14.19 -13.10 -7.48
C GLY A 234 -12.96 -13.83 -6.89
N PRO A 235 -13.18 -14.98 -6.25
CA PRO A 235 -12.11 -15.82 -5.73
C PRO A 235 -11.31 -16.46 -6.87
N VAL A 236 -10.06 -16.85 -6.59
CA VAL A 236 -9.29 -17.72 -7.51
C VAL A 236 -10.01 -19.06 -7.58
N SER A 237 -10.51 -19.42 -8.75
CA SER A 237 -10.83 -20.81 -9.01
C SER A 237 -9.51 -21.58 -8.95
N ASP A 238 -9.37 -22.54 -8.03
CA ASP A 238 -8.24 -23.46 -8.10
C ASP A 238 -8.23 -24.05 -9.52
N PRO A 239 -7.10 -24.05 -10.23
CA PRO A 239 -7.04 -24.75 -11.49
C PRO A 239 -7.48 -26.19 -11.18
N THR A 240 -8.61 -26.61 -11.77
CA THR A 240 -9.03 -27.99 -11.74
C THR A 240 -7.78 -28.79 -12.05
N PRO A 241 -7.34 -29.73 -11.19
CA PRO A 241 -6.17 -30.53 -11.54
C PRO A 241 -6.50 -31.11 -12.92
N SER A 242 -5.80 -30.58 -13.95
CA SER A 242 -5.89 -31.15 -15.27
C SER A 242 -5.65 -32.64 -15.05
N THR A 243 -6.66 -33.44 -15.31
CA THR A 243 -6.52 -34.87 -15.38
C THR A 243 -5.32 -35.09 -16.28
N VAL A 244 -4.18 -35.33 -15.65
CA VAL A 244 -2.98 -35.76 -16.34
C VAL A 244 -3.46 -37.02 -17.05
N ALA A 245 -3.74 -36.90 -18.35
CA ALA A 245 -4.04 -38.07 -19.17
C ALA A 245 -2.89 -39.02 -18.89
N THR A 246 -3.19 -40.13 -18.25
CA THR A 246 -2.21 -41.15 -17.92
C THR A 246 -1.59 -41.55 -19.25
N PRO A 247 -0.29 -41.30 -19.51
CA PRO A 247 0.34 -41.75 -20.75
C PRO A 247 0.45 -43.24 -20.64
N GLY A 248 -0.36 -43.98 -21.36
CA GLY A 248 -0.09 -45.40 -21.50
C GLY A 248 -1.25 -46.36 -21.35
N GLU A 249 -2.41 -46.07 -21.89
CA GLU A 249 -3.27 -47.17 -22.32
C GLU A 249 -2.88 -47.52 -23.74
N VAL A 250 -1.77 -48.24 -23.87
CA VAL A 250 -1.36 -48.90 -25.13
C VAL A 250 -2.40 -50.00 -25.35
N GLU A 251 -3.26 -49.81 -26.31
CA GLU A 251 -4.21 -50.80 -26.80
C GLU A 251 -3.42 -52.06 -27.24
N PRO A 252 -3.69 -53.24 -26.71
CA PRO A 252 -2.97 -54.43 -27.09
C PRO A 252 -3.20 -54.70 -28.59
N PRO A 253 -2.18 -55.07 -29.38
CA PRO A 253 -2.32 -55.37 -30.81
C PRO A 253 -3.31 -56.53 -30.98
N GLY A 254 -4.32 -56.29 -31.84
CA GLY A 254 -5.34 -57.25 -32.20
C GLY A 254 -4.71 -58.56 -32.67
N SER A 255 -5.11 -59.65 -32.05
CA SER A 255 -4.86 -61.01 -32.51
C SER A 255 -5.78 -61.31 -33.68
N ASP A 256 -5.29 -61.08 -34.90
CA ASP A 256 -5.88 -61.64 -36.11
C ASP A 256 -5.49 -63.10 -36.18
N GLY A 257 -6.44 -64.01 -35.98
CA GLY A 257 -6.40 -65.43 -36.28
C GLY A 257 -7.32 -65.77 -37.40
#